data_bf094220721e41c3a91b313508022d53
#
_entry.id   bf094220721e41c3a91b313508022d53
#
_cell.length_a   1.000
_cell.length_b   1.000
_cell.length_c   1.000
_cell.angle_alpha   90.00
_cell.angle_beta   90.00
_cell.angle_gamma   90.00
#
_symmetry.space_group_name_H-M   'P 1'
#
loop_
_entity.id
_entity.type
_entity.pdbx_description
1 polymer ?
#
loop_
_entity_poly.entity_id
_entity_poly.type
_entity_poly.pdbx_seq_one_letter_code
_entity_poly.pdbx_strand_id
1 'polypeptide(L)'
;FGFFKIFEKNGLSDFFNNVGPEPLNNKFNINYISNYFINKKKNIKSFLLDQKFVSGIGNIYASEILFYCKINPFKQAKNITRIDIKRIKYFSKLVLNKAIKKGGSSIRDFKDVSGQNGNYQNEFKVYQRENLNCLKKDCFGKIKKKFISKRSTFFCNRCQK
;
A
#
# COMPACT_ATOMS: atom_id res chain seq x y z
N PHE A 1 2.86 17.57 -5.81
CA PHE A 1 1.78 17.14 -6.68
C PHE A 1 0.47 17.16 -5.91
N GLY A 2 -0.21 18.26 -5.92
CA GLY A 2 -1.54 18.47 -5.39
C GLY A 2 -2.33 19.34 -6.34
N PHE A 3 -3.63 19.37 -6.20
CA PHE A 3 -4.49 20.33 -6.88
C PHE A 3 -5.47 20.89 -5.87
N PHE A 4 -5.92 22.09 -6.16
CA PHE A 4 -7.03 22.75 -5.45
C PHE A 4 -8.21 22.85 -6.41
N LYS A 5 -9.40 22.47 -5.96
CA LYS A 5 -10.61 22.55 -6.75
C LYS A 5 -11.76 23.03 -5.87
N ILE A 6 -12.49 24.02 -6.37
CA ILE A 6 -13.73 24.53 -5.75
C ILE A 6 -14.89 23.78 -6.38
N PHE A 7 -15.81 23.30 -5.57
CA PHE A 7 -17.03 22.63 -6.01
C PHE A 7 -18.25 23.43 -5.56
N GLU A 8 -19.25 23.45 -6.41
CA GLU A 8 -20.60 23.78 -5.97
C GLU A 8 -21.14 22.65 -5.08
N LYS A 9 -22.19 22.97 -4.27
CA LYS A 9 -22.68 22.12 -3.17
C LYS A 9 -22.90 20.63 -3.55
N ASN A 10 -23.26 20.35 -4.80
CA ASN A 10 -23.54 18.98 -5.28
C ASN A 10 -22.35 18.32 -6.01
N GLY A 11 -21.32 19.06 -6.41
CA GLY A 11 -20.20 18.52 -7.19
C GLY A 11 -19.16 17.74 -6.36
N LEU A 12 -19.16 17.93 -5.03
CA LEU A 12 -18.22 17.27 -4.13
C LEU A 12 -18.51 15.78 -3.98
N SER A 13 -19.77 15.40 -3.88
CA SER A 13 -20.21 13.99 -3.80
C SER A 13 -19.81 13.21 -5.05
N ASP A 14 -20.00 13.77 -6.23
CA ASP A 14 -19.67 13.12 -7.50
C ASP A 14 -18.17 12.94 -7.67
N PHE A 15 -17.37 13.88 -7.18
CA PHE A 15 -15.92 13.75 -7.16
C PHE A 15 -15.48 12.57 -6.29
N PHE A 16 -16.04 12.41 -5.10
CA PHE A 16 -15.70 11.32 -4.17
C PHE A 16 -16.31 9.97 -4.54
N ASN A 17 -17.39 9.93 -5.34
CA ASN A 17 -17.97 8.67 -5.82
C ASN A 17 -17.00 7.83 -6.65
N ASN A 18 -15.95 8.44 -7.23
CA ASN A 18 -14.90 7.77 -7.98
C ASN A 18 -13.68 7.37 -7.12
N VAL A 19 -13.72 7.62 -5.81
CA VAL A 19 -12.63 7.29 -4.88
C VAL A 19 -13.01 6.06 -4.08
N GLY A 20 -12.11 5.07 -4.05
CA GLY A 20 -12.30 3.85 -3.27
C GLY A 20 -12.28 4.12 -1.76
N PRO A 21 -12.76 3.16 -0.95
CA PRO A 21 -12.78 3.30 0.49
C PRO A 21 -11.37 3.44 1.09
N GLU A 22 -11.26 4.14 2.19
CA GLU A 22 -10.02 4.17 2.97
C GLU A 22 -9.75 2.81 3.63
N PRO A 23 -8.47 2.38 3.75
CA PRO A 23 -8.11 1.08 4.34
C PRO A 23 -8.57 0.89 5.78
N LEU A 24 -8.73 1.99 6.53
CA LEU A 24 -9.19 1.97 7.93
C LEU A 24 -10.71 1.94 8.06
N ASN A 25 -11.44 2.25 6.99
CA ASN A 25 -12.90 2.23 6.96
C ASN A 25 -13.45 0.80 6.84
N ASN A 26 -14.59 0.53 7.44
CA ASN A 26 -15.27 -0.78 7.38
C ASN A 26 -15.74 -1.16 5.95
N LYS A 27 -15.88 -0.19 5.04
CA LYS A 27 -16.17 -0.44 3.62
C LYS A 27 -15.03 -1.17 2.91
N PHE A 28 -13.75 -1.03 3.35
CA PHE A 28 -12.63 -1.83 2.87
C PHE A 28 -12.64 -3.20 3.53
N ASN A 29 -13.54 -4.08 3.08
CA ASN A 29 -13.77 -5.41 3.65
C ASN A 29 -13.45 -6.53 2.64
N ILE A 30 -13.51 -7.78 3.13
CA ILE A 30 -13.16 -8.96 2.33
C ILE A 30 -14.03 -9.08 1.07
N ASN A 31 -15.33 -8.84 1.20
CA ASN A 31 -16.26 -8.97 0.08
C ASN A 31 -15.99 -7.89 -0.98
N TYR A 32 -15.75 -6.64 -0.56
CA TYR A 32 -15.37 -5.56 -1.46
C TYR A 32 -14.10 -5.91 -2.24
N ILE A 33 -13.03 -6.32 -1.55
CA ILE A 33 -11.74 -6.67 -2.18
C ILE A 33 -11.90 -7.85 -3.13
N SER A 34 -12.62 -8.91 -2.72
CA SER A 34 -12.88 -10.10 -3.54
C SER A 34 -13.58 -9.73 -4.84
N ASN A 35 -14.69 -8.99 -4.74
CA ASN A 35 -15.48 -8.60 -5.89
C ASN A 35 -14.68 -7.69 -6.85
N TYR A 36 -13.87 -6.78 -6.29
CA TYR A 36 -13.06 -5.88 -7.10
C TYR A 36 -12.00 -6.62 -7.93
N PHE A 37 -11.46 -7.73 -7.43
CA PHE A 37 -10.39 -8.48 -8.09
C PHE A 37 -10.86 -9.50 -9.14
N ILE A 38 -12.15 -9.76 -9.24
CA ILE A 38 -12.71 -10.68 -10.24
C ILE A 38 -12.24 -10.26 -11.65
N ASN A 39 -11.64 -11.20 -12.39
CA ASN A 39 -11.13 -11.03 -13.74
C ASN A 39 -10.07 -9.91 -13.94
N LYS A 40 -9.51 -9.35 -12.89
CA LYS A 40 -8.50 -8.27 -12.96
C LYS A 40 -7.11 -8.83 -13.23
N LYS A 41 -6.55 -8.54 -14.42
CA LYS A 41 -5.24 -9.02 -14.87
C LYS A 41 -4.06 -8.16 -14.40
N LYS A 42 -4.28 -6.90 -14.01
CA LYS A 42 -3.20 -6.04 -13.47
C LYS A 42 -2.62 -6.66 -12.19
N ASN A 43 -1.36 -6.34 -11.90
CA ASN A 43 -0.71 -6.80 -10.67
C ASN A 43 -1.31 -6.16 -9.42
N ILE A 44 -1.20 -6.85 -8.29
CA ILE A 44 -1.78 -6.44 -7.02
C ILE A 44 -1.27 -5.08 -6.53
N LYS A 45 0.02 -4.77 -6.75
CA LYS A 45 0.57 -3.49 -6.32
C LYS A 45 -0.05 -2.32 -7.08
N SER A 46 -0.33 -2.48 -8.37
CA SER A 46 -1.02 -1.43 -9.16
C SER A 46 -2.40 -1.12 -8.59
N PHE A 47 -3.12 -2.13 -8.07
CA PHE A 47 -4.42 -1.89 -7.42
C PHE A 47 -4.25 -1.17 -6.08
N LEU A 48 -3.29 -1.55 -5.25
CA LEU A 48 -3.04 -0.84 -4.00
C LEU A 48 -2.65 0.64 -4.20
N LEU A 49 -2.16 0.99 -5.38
CA LEU A 49 -1.83 2.36 -5.77
C LEU A 49 -2.98 3.09 -6.49
N ASP A 50 -4.03 2.37 -6.86
CA ASP A 50 -5.20 2.93 -7.56
C ASP A 50 -6.20 3.49 -6.56
N GLN A 51 -6.32 4.82 -6.53
CA GLN A 51 -7.25 5.51 -5.63
C GLN A 51 -8.74 5.16 -5.88
N LYS A 52 -9.07 4.56 -7.04
CA LYS A 52 -10.41 4.02 -7.31
C LYS A 52 -10.67 2.69 -6.59
N PHE A 53 -9.62 1.91 -6.31
CA PHE A 53 -9.74 0.68 -5.52
C PHE A 53 -9.65 0.96 -4.03
N VAL A 54 -8.63 1.69 -3.60
CA VAL A 54 -8.41 2.01 -2.19
C VAL A 54 -7.71 3.36 -2.09
N SER A 55 -8.28 4.29 -1.35
CA SER A 55 -7.71 5.62 -1.20
C SER A 55 -6.65 5.67 -0.08
N GLY A 56 -5.69 6.57 -0.21
CA GLY A 56 -4.70 6.85 0.84
C GLY A 56 -3.49 5.91 0.91
N ILE A 57 -3.41 4.86 0.08
CA ILE A 57 -2.21 4.00 0.02
C ILE A 57 -1.25 4.53 -1.05
N GLY A 58 -0.05 4.95 -0.61
CA GLY A 58 1.05 5.35 -1.47
C GLY A 58 2.08 4.25 -1.71
N ASN A 59 3.13 4.56 -2.49
CA ASN A 59 4.13 3.59 -2.93
C ASN A 59 4.89 2.90 -1.78
N ILE A 60 5.14 3.63 -0.70
CA ILE A 60 5.80 3.12 0.50
C ILE A 60 4.93 2.05 1.13
N TYR A 61 3.73 2.44 1.52
CA TYR A 61 2.82 1.55 2.25
C TYR A 61 2.36 0.37 1.41
N ALA A 62 2.15 0.53 0.08
CA ALA A 62 1.85 -0.59 -0.80
C ALA A 62 2.96 -1.66 -0.78
N SER A 63 4.24 -1.25 -0.78
CA SER A 63 5.37 -2.19 -0.70
C SER A 63 5.45 -2.89 0.66
N GLU A 64 5.31 -2.14 1.74
CA GLU A 64 5.34 -2.67 3.11
C GLU A 64 4.16 -3.62 3.39
N ILE A 65 2.94 -3.24 3.00
CA ILE A 65 1.75 -4.10 3.14
C ILE A 65 1.97 -5.43 2.43
N LEU A 66 2.40 -5.42 1.16
CA LEU A 66 2.63 -6.64 0.39
C LEU A 66 3.74 -7.52 0.99
N PHE A 67 4.76 -6.92 1.61
CA PHE A 67 5.77 -7.66 2.34
C PHE A 67 5.17 -8.41 3.55
N TYR A 68 4.40 -7.73 4.39
CA TYR A 68 3.73 -8.37 5.52
C TYR A 68 2.73 -9.44 5.08
N CYS A 69 2.04 -9.23 3.96
CA CYS A 69 1.16 -10.23 3.35
C CYS A 69 1.92 -11.44 2.77
N LYS A 70 3.22 -11.36 2.55
CA LYS A 70 4.04 -12.33 1.81
C LYS A 70 3.56 -12.52 0.35
N ILE A 71 3.02 -11.48 -0.25
CA ILE A 71 2.51 -11.50 -1.62
C ILE A 71 3.52 -10.84 -2.54
N ASN A 72 3.82 -11.50 -3.66
CA ASN A 72 4.63 -10.93 -4.72
C ASN A 72 3.90 -9.73 -5.34
N PRO A 73 4.50 -8.53 -5.41
CA PRO A 73 3.84 -7.35 -5.96
C PRO A 73 3.44 -7.47 -7.42
N PHE A 74 4.03 -8.42 -8.16
CA PHE A 74 3.73 -8.71 -9.57
C PHE A 74 2.61 -9.73 -9.77
N LYS A 75 2.14 -10.39 -8.71
CA LYS A 75 1.04 -11.35 -8.77
C LYS A 75 -0.23 -10.65 -9.30
N GLN A 76 -0.89 -11.27 -10.28
CA GLN A 76 -2.15 -10.72 -10.84
C GLN A 76 -3.27 -10.75 -9.80
N ALA A 77 -4.10 -9.70 -9.77
CA ALA A 77 -5.17 -9.58 -8.78
C ALA A 77 -6.18 -10.74 -8.85
N LYS A 78 -6.50 -11.25 -10.04
CA LYS A 78 -7.36 -12.44 -10.21
C LYS A 78 -6.83 -13.71 -9.56
N ASN A 79 -5.51 -13.78 -9.31
CA ASN A 79 -4.84 -14.93 -8.69
C ASN A 79 -4.64 -14.75 -7.17
N ILE A 80 -5.16 -13.68 -6.59
CA ILE A 80 -5.14 -13.42 -5.15
C ILE A 80 -6.18 -14.31 -4.48
N THR A 81 -5.72 -15.14 -3.55
CA THR A 81 -6.60 -16.07 -2.82
C THR A 81 -7.41 -15.36 -1.73
N ARG A 82 -8.46 -16.02 -1.24
CA ARG A 82 -9.23 -15.50 -0.09
C ARG A 82 -8.37 -15.29 1.16
N ILE A 83 -7.34 -16.13 1.36
CA ILE A 83 -6.36 -15.96 2.44
C ILE A 83 -5.52 -14.71 2.22
N ASP A 84 -5.06 -14.49 1.00
CA ASP A 84 -4.32 -13.28 0.63
C ASP A 84 -5.16 -12.01 0.87
N ILE A 85 -6.46 -12.03 0.52
CA ILE A 85 -7.40 -10.92 0.75
C ILE A 85 -7.54 -10.61 2.25
N LYS A 86 -7.70 -11.65 3.09
CA LYS A 86 -7.72 -11.46 4.56
C LYS A 86 -6.44 -10.81 5.06
N ARG A 87 -5.27 -11.23 4.53
CA ARG A 87 -3.97 -10.63 4.88
C ARG A 87 -3.88 -9.18 4.41
N ILE A 88 -4.29 -8.87 3.17
CA ILE A 88 -4.28 -7.50 2.63
C ILE A 88 -5.10 -6.59 3.54
N LYS A 89 -6.34 -6.96 3.86
CA LYS A 89 -7.19 -6.19 4.78
C LYS A 89 -6.52 -5.96 6.13
N TYR A 90 -6.03 -7.03 6.75
CA TYR A 90 -5.43 -6.98 8.08
C TYR A 90 -4.14 -6.14 8.10
N PHE A 91 -3.21 -6.41 7.20
CA PHE A 91 -1.92 -5.74 7.17
C PHE A 91 -2.00 -4.30 6.66
N SER A 92 -2.96 -3.96 5.81
CA SER A 92 -3.23 -2.55 5.48
C SER A 92 -3.56 -1.75 6.73
N LYS A 93 -4.47 -2.24 7.56
CA LYS A 93 -4.83 -1.60 8.83
C LYS A 93 -3.64 -1.54 9.80
N LEU A 94 -2.89 -2.65 9.93
CA LEU A 94 -1.74 -2.73 10.84
C LEU A 94 -0.64 -1.74 10.48
N VAL A 95 -0.23 -1.72 9.20
CA VAL A 95 0.86 -0.87 8.69
C VAL A 95 0.49 0.61 8.81
N LEU A 96 -0.72 0.98 8.40
CA LEU A 96 -1.16 2.38 8.48
C LEU A 96 -1.31 2.87 9.92
N ASN A 97 -1.87 2.07 10.82
CA ASN A 97 -1.94 2.45 12.23
C ASN A 97 -0.56 2.62 12.87
N LYS A 98 0.41 1.75 12.53
CA LYS A 98 1.80 1.93 12.97
C LYS A 98 2.41 3.22 12.42
N ALA A 99 2.16 3.51 11.14
CA ALA A 99 2.65 4.72 10.50
C ALA A 99 2.06 5.98 11.16
N ILE A 100 0.76 5.99 11.43
CA ILE A 100 0.07 7.10 12.12
C ILE A 100 0.69 7.33 13.51
N LYS A 101 0.88 6.26 14.30
CA LYS A 101 1.50 6.36 15.63
C LYS A 101 2.93 6.89 15.60
N LYS A 102 3.63 6.79 14.49
CA LYS A 102 5.01 7.28 14.29
C LYS A 102 5.06 8.65 13.58
N GLY A 103 3.94 9.34 13.41
CA GLY A 103 3.86 10.62 12.72
C GLY A 103 4.08 10.53 11.19
N GLY A 104 3.89 9.34 10.60
CA GLY A 104 4.13 9.13 9.16
C GLY A 104 5.60 8.87 8.81
N SER A 105 5.91 8.98 7.50
CA SER A 105 7.26 8.77 6.95
C SER A 105 7.77 10.06 6.33
N SER A 106 8.82 10.64 6.89
CA SER A 106 9.55 11.75 6.31
C SER A 106 10.74 11.22 5.50
N ILE A 107 10.61 11.18 4.16
CA ILE A 107 11.68 10.69 3.27
C ILE A 107 12.44 11.84 2.61
N ARG A 108 11.98 13.06 2.70
CA ARG A 108 12.63 14.32 2.31
C ARG A 108 12.01 15.43 3.14
N ASP A 109 11.45 16.43 2.53
CA ASP A 109 10.97 17.65 3.18
C ASP A 109 9.54 17.54 3.74
N PHE A 110 9.00 16.33 3.94
CA PHE A 110 7.68 16.15 4.54
C PHE A 110 7.77 16.26 6.06
N LYS A 111 7.28 17.38 6.57
CA LYS A 111 7.05 17.61 8.00
C LYS A 111 5.55 17.58 8.27
N ASP A 112 5.16 17.25 9.49
CA ASP A 112 3.78 17.40 9.93
C ASP A 112 3.42 18.88 10.13
N VAL A 113 2.16 19.16 10.48
CA VAL A 113 1.68 20.53 10.73
C VAL A 113 2.40 21.23 11.91
N SER A 114 3.06 20.46 12.77
CA SER A 114 3.88 20.96 13.87
C SER A 114 5.37 21.10 13.50
N GLY A 115 5.74 20.87 12.23
CA GLY A 115 7.12 20.91 11.74
C GLY A 115 7.97 19.70 12.16
N GLN A 116 7.38 18.66 12.75
CA GLN A 116 8.09 17.46 13.19
C GLN A 116 8.22 16.43 12.06
N ASN A 117 9.34 15.70 12.05
CA ASN A 117 9.58 14.62 11.12
C ASN A 117 8.89 13.34 11.61
N GLY A 118 8.16 12.68 10.73
CA GLY A 118 7.70 11.33 10.99
C GLY A 118 8.86 10.35 11.11
N ASN A 119 8.69 9.29 11.88
CA ASN A 119 9.72 8.30 12.20
C ASN A 119 9.43 6.89 11.65
N TYR A 120 8.39 6.72 10.85
CA TYR A 120 8.04 5.38 10.35
C TYR A 120 9.04 4.83 9.34
N GLN A 121 9.86 5.65 8.69
CA GLN A 121 10.94 5.19 7.79
C GLN A 121 11.93 4.25 8.47
N ASN A 122 12.13 4.35 9.79
CA ASN A 122 12.99 3.46 10.57
C ASN A 122 12.40 2.04 10.74
N GLU A 123 11.11 1.88 10.44
CA GLU A 123 10.39 0.60 10.52
C GLU A 123 10.32 -0.15 9.19
N PHE A 124 10.82 0.43 8.09
CA PHE A 124 10.71 -0.17 6.77
C PHE A 124 11.34 -1.55 6.70
N LYS A 125 10.60 -2.48 6.14
CA LYS A 125 11.04 -3.88 5.94
C LYS A 125 11.59 -4.11 4.54
N VAL A 126 11.07 -3.40 3.53
CA VAL A 126 11.50 -3.53 2.14
C VAL A 126 11.75 -2.19 1.44
N TYR A 127 11.01 -1.14 1.77
CA TYR A 127 11.13 0.12 1.03
C TYR A 127 12.52 0.73 1.21
N GLN A 128 13.17 1.13 0.10
CA GLN A 128 14.55 1.65 0.04
C GLN A 128 15.63 0.71 0.63
N ARG A 129 15.37 -0.59 0.72
CA ARG A 129 16.29 -1.57 1.29
C ARG A 129 16.87 -2.52 0.22
N GLU A 130 16.99 -2.05 -1.03
CA GLU A 130 17.55 -2.83 -2.15
C GLU A 130 18.89 -3.48 -1.76
N ASN A 131 19.07 -4.74 -2.15
CA ASN A 131 20.23 -5.61 -1.90
C ASN A 131 20.48 -5.99 -0.42
N LEU A 132 19.78 -5.38 0.54
CA LEU A 132 19.90 -5.77 1.94
C LEU A 132 19.16 -7.09 2.21
N ASN A 133 19.58 -7.78 3.27
CA ASN A 133 18.93 -9.01 3.71
C ASN A 133 17.50 -8.75 4.19
N CYS A 134 16.63 -9.73 3.96
CA CYS A 134 15.27 -9.70 4.48
C CYS A 134 15.27 -9.72 6.01
N LEU A 135 14.50 -8.81 6.64
CA LEU A 135 14.41 -8.72 8.10
C LEU A 135 13.45 -9.75 8.73
N LYS A 136 12.82 -10.59 7.91
CA LYS A 136 11.97 -11.65 8.43
C LYS A 136 12.86 -12.76 9.01
N LYS A 137 12.56 -13.18 10.25
CA LYS A 137 13.20 -14.32 10.89
C LYS A 137 13.19 -15.54 9.94
N ASP A 138 14.30 -16.24 9.85
CA ASP A 138 14.50 -17.44 9.02
C ASP A 138 14.30 -17.23 7.50
N CYS A 139 14.46 -15.98 7.04
CA CYS A 139 14.42 -15.65 5.62
C CYS A 139 15.78 -15.18 5.12
N PHE A 140 16.49 -16.03 4.38
CA PHE A 140 17.78 -15.71 3.73
C PHE A 140 17.62 -15.01 2.37
N GLY A 141 16.46 -14.44 2.10
CA GLY A 141 16.19 -13.68 0.88
C GLY A 141 16.80 -12.28 0.93
N LYS A 142 17.02 -11.69 -0.25
CA LYS A 142 17.43 -10.29 -0.41
C LYS A 142 16.28 -9.45 -0.93
N ILE A 143 16.29 -8.17 -0.56
CA ILE A 143 15.33 -7.21 -1.11
C ILE A 143 15.75 -6.85 -2.53
N LYS A 144 14.83 -7.02 -3.45
CA LYS A 144 15.00 -6.64 -4.85
C LYS A 144 14.19 -5.39 -5.16
N LYS A 145 14.71 -4.59 -6.09
CA LYS A 145 14.01 -3.45 -6.68
C LYS A 145 13.68 -3.76 -8.12
N LYS A 146 12.43 -3.53 -8.50
CA LYS A 146 11.93 -3.52 -9.88
C LYS A 146 10.95 -2.38 -10.05
N PHE A 147 10.45 -2.17 -11.27
CA PHE A 147 9.50 -1.10 -11.53
C PHE A 147 8.11 -1.67 -11.89
N ILE A 148 7.07 -1.05 -11.34
CA ILE A 148 5.67 -1.25 -11.72
C ILE A 148 5.10 0.13 -12.03
N SER A 149 4.60 0.34 -13.25
CA SER A 149 4.01 1.61 -13.69
C SER A 149 4.91 2.82 -13.35
N LYS A 150 6.20 2.74 -13.71
CA LYS A 150 7.23 3.77 -13.44
C LYS A 150 7.51 4.04 -11.94
N ARG A 151 6.99 3.23 -11.02
CA ARG A 151 7.23 3.36 -9.57
C ARG A 151 8.14 2.25 -9.06
N SER A 152 9.19 2.64 -8.32
CA SER A 152 10.09 1.69 -7.65
C SER A 152 9.30 0.74 -6.75
N THR A 153 9.55 -0.55 -6.89
CA THR A 153 8.87 -1.62 -6.17
C THR A 153 9.91 -2.46 -5.47
N PHE A 154 9.90 -2.43 -4.15
CA PHE A 154 10.82 -3.17 -3.31
C PHE A 154 10.11 -4.40 -2.72
N PHE A 155 10.75 -5.55 -2.77
CA PHE A 155 10.17 -6.80 -2.27
C PHE A 155 11.25 -7.84 -1.95
N CYS A 156 10.96 -8.75 -1.04
CA CYS A 156 11.85 -9.89 -0.78
C CYS A 156 11.64 -10.96 -1.84
N ASN A 157 12.72 -11.37 -2.50
CA ASN A 157 12.67 -12.36 -3.58
C ASN A 157 12.35 -13.79 -3.10
N ARG A 158 12.38 -14.07 -1.80
CA ARG A 158 12.17 -15.40 -1.23
C ARG A 158 10.83 -15.56 -0.52
N CYS A 159 10.45 -14.63 0.35
CA CYS A 159 9.25 -14.80 1.16
C CYS A 159 7.98 -14.18 0.56
N GLN A 160 8.07 -13.39 -0.52
CA GLN A 160 6.92 -12.88 -1.26
C GLN A 160 6.73 -13.71 -2.55
N LYS A 161 5.76 -14.62 -2.52
CA LYS A 161 5.43 -15.54 -3.62
C LYS A 161 4.14 -15.14 -4.34
#